data_4617ea0154cd847184f3d286ddc3d13b
#
_entry.id   4617ea0154cd847184f3d286ddc3d13b
#
_cell.length_a   1.000
_cell.length_b   1.000
_cell.length_c   1.000
_cell.angle_alpha   90.00
_cell.angle_beta   90.00
_cell.angle_gamma   90.00
#
_symmetry.space_group_name_H-M   'P 1'
#
loop_
_entity.id
_entity.type
_entity.pdbx_description
1 polymer ?
#
loop_
_entity_poly.entity_id
_entity_poly.type
_entity_poly.pdbx_seq_one_letter_code
_entity_poly.pdbx_strand_id
1 'polypeptide(L)'
;MSDTPHADVETTPANPRRRQWLHGAAAGLAGLALGPLATLPARAQGNGTRLRIGFQKYGNFVVLKARGTLEKRLASQGVAVQWLEFPAGPQLLEGLNAGAIDVGTVGETPPIFAQAAGVDFVYIGNEPPAPQGEAIVVLPDSPIRNVAQLRGKKVAFNKGSNVHYLLVKALEHAGLAYADIQPIYLTPADARAAFVQRSVDAWVIWDPYLAAAERQLGARVIANGEGLVRNTQYYLAARKYAAAHPQVLRALLDEVDAVDRWARDHTPDVAAQLSPLVGLDAPTLEVALKRAGYGVQPITDATVAYQQNIADTFSTLKLIPGKLTVASAR
;
A
#
# COMPACT_ATOMS: atom_id res chain seq x y z
N MET A 1 45.12 51.10 -12.58
CA MET A 1 46.34 50.30 -12.64
C MET A 1 46.09 49.05 -11.86
N SER A 2 45.98 48.16 -12.55
CA SER A 2 46.50 46.86 -13.03
C SER A 2 45.73 45.73 -12.38
N ASP A 3 45.14 44.97 -13.08
CA ASP A 3 45.35 43.85 -14.00
C ASP A 3 44.76 42.57 -13.40
N THR A 4 43.70 42.12 -14.01
CA THR A 4 43.16 40.75 -13.88
C THR A 4 43.83 39.86 -14.93
N PRO A 5 44.22 38.64 -14.64
CA PRO A 5 44.49 37.65 -15.69
C PRO A 5 43.27 36.77 -15.94
N HIS A 6 42.93 36.68 -17.21
CA HIS A 6 42.05 35.65 -17.81
C HIS A 6 42.69 34.27 -17.66
N ALA A 7 41.89 33.30 -17.27
CA ALA A 7 42.24 31.88 -17.37
C ALA A 7 41.55 31.29 -18.61
N ASP A 8 42.40 30.73 -19.51
CA ASP A 8 42.00 30.09 -20.76
C ASP A 8 41.23 28.80 -20.55
N VAL A 9 40.18 28.65 -21.33
CA VAL A 9 39.40 27.40 -21.44
C VAL A 9 40.09 26.52 -22.49
N GLU A 10 40.77 25.49 -22.04
CA GLU A 10 41.28 24.43 -22.90
C GLU A 10 40.15 23.59 -23.46
N THR A 11 39.97 23.63 -24.76
CA THR A 11 39.10 22.74 -25.54
C THR A 11 39.84 21.45 -25.90
N THR A 12 39.37 20.33 -25.32
CA THR A 12 39.85 19.00 -25.63
C THR A 12 39.34 18.55 -27.03
N PRO A 13 40.20 18.06 -27.93
CA PRO A 13 39.77 17.68 -29.27
C PRO A 13 39.03 16.33 -29.31
N ALA A 14 37.98 16.29 -30.12
CA ALA A 14 37.11 15.14 -30.34
C ALA A 14 37.86 13.99 -31.04
N ASN A 15 37.72 12.79 -30.52
CA ASN A 15 38.32 11.55 -31.00
C ASN A 15 37.69 11.06 -32.34
N PRO A 16 38.43 10.96 -33.45
CA PRO A 16 37.88 10.66 -34.78
C PRO A 16 37.62 9.15 -35.07
N ARG A 17 37.64 8.27 -34.09
CA ARG A 17 37.53 6.81 -34.32
C ARG A 17 36.14 6.20 -34.27
N ARG A 18 35.05 6.99 -34.26
CA ARG A 18 33.66 6.50 -34.16
C ARG A 18 32.87 6.55 -35.49
N ARG A 19 33.53 6.72 -36.66
CA ARG A 19 32.83 6.94 -37.95
C ARG A 19 33.21 5.99 -39.07
N GLN A 20 33.70 4.78 -38.79
CA GLN A 20 34.11 3.81 -39.85
C GLN A 20 33.55 2.39 -39.60
N TRP A 21 32.24 2.23 -39.51
CA TRP A 21 31.61 0.91 -39.64
C TRP A 21 30.22 1.01 -40.32
N LEU A 22 30.16 1.66 -41.44
CA LEU A 22 29.01 1.62 -42.34
C LEU A 22 29.48 1.81 -43.78
N HIS A 23 30.11 0.83 -44.40
CA HIS A 23 30.13 0.59 -45.85
C HIS A 23 30.96 -0.68 -46.14
N GLY A 24 30.27 -1.67 -46.66
CA GLY A 24 30.96 -2.83 -47.26
C GLY A 24 30.22 -4.12 -47.06
N ALA A 25 29.29 -4.41 -47.95
CA ALA A 25 29.24 -5.66 -48.71
C ALA A 25 27.87 -5.86 -49.32
N ALA A 26 27.70 -5.38 -50.52
CA ALA A 26 26.75 -5.95 -51.48
C ALA A 26 27.53 -6.92 -52.34
N ALA A 27 26.99 -8.09 -52.53
CA ALA A 27 27.16 -9.06 -53.60
C ALA A 27 27.51 -10.48 -53.12
N GLY A 28 26.58 -11.40 -53.34
CA GLY A 28 26.70 -12.83 -53.11
C GLY A 28 25.38 -13.56 -53.31
N LEU A 29 24.89 -13.60 -54.57
CA LEU A 29 23.83 -14.51 -55.02
C LEU A 29 24.39 -15.93 -55.05
N ALA A 30 23.71 -16.88 -54.36
CA ALA A 30 23.49 -18.23 -54.85
C ALA A 30 22.64 -19.04 -53.86
N GLY A 31 21.51 -19.39 -54.27
CA GLY A 31 20.65 -20.54 -54.15
C GLY A 31 20.81 -21.49 -52.98
N LEU A 32 19.69 -21.84 -52.39
CA LEU A 32 19.27 -23.22 -52.24
C LEU A 32 18.37 -23.41 -51.02
N ALA A 33 17.32 -24.18 -51.25
CA ALA A 33 16.54 -24.95 -50.30
C ALA A 33 15.53 -24.15 -49.43
N LEU A 34 14.36 -23.99 -50.00
CA LEU A 34 13.07 -23.91 -49.26
C LEU A 34 12.88 -25.22 -48.49
N GLY A 35 13.45 -25.27 -47.29
CA GLY A 35 13.00 -26.21 -46.26
C GLY A 35 11.65 -25.70 -45.73
N PRO A 36 10.70 -26.59 -45.37
CA PRO A 36 9.45 -26.14 -44.77
C PRO A 36 9.79 -25.44 -43.45
N LEU A 37 9.55 -24.12 -43.38
CA LEU A 37 9.49 -23.39 -42.14
C LEU A 37 8.48 -24.10 -41.26
N ALA A 38 8.94 -24.95 -40.34
CA ALA A 38 8.12 -25.44 -39.25
C ALA A 38 7.64 -24.20 -38.50
N THR A 39 6.43 -23.79 -38.79
CA THR A 39 5.69 -22.83 -37.97
C THR A 39 5.59 -23.44 -36.58
N LEU A 40 6.52 -23.05 -35.69
CA LEU A 40 6.31 -23.29 -34.27
C LEU A 40 4.92 -22.75 -33.96
N PRO A 41 4.03 -23.56 -33.39
CA PRO A 41 2.73 -23.06 -33.02
C PRO A 41 2.99 -21.87 -32.08
N ALA A 42 2.60 -20.67 -32.51
CA ALA A 42 2.46 -19.56 -31.60
C ALA A 42 1.62 -20.09 -30.47
N ARG A 43 2.24 -20.30 -29.31
CA ARG A 43 1.52 -20.67 -28.11
C ARG A 43 0.49 -19.57 -27.96
N ALA A 44 -0.76 -19.87 -28.30
CA ALA A 44 -1.87 -19.00 -28.03
C ALA A 44 -1.74 -18.69 -26.54
N GLN A 45 -1.36 -17.45 -26.22
CA GLN A 45 -1.52 -16.93 -24.87
C GLN A 45 -3.01 -17.14 -24.60
N GLY A 46 -3.29 -18.19 -23.79
CA GLY A 46 -4.65 -18.57 -23.48
C GLY A 46 -5.37 -17.31 -23.03
N ASN A 47 -6.51 -17.02 -23.65
CA ASN A 47 -7.46 -15.99 -23.24
C ASN A 47 -8.08 -16.31 -21.87
N GLY A 48 -7.27 -16.84 -20.94
CA GLY A 48 -7.66 -17.09 -19.56
C GLY A 48 -7.89 -15.77 -18.85
N THR A 49 -8.98 -15.67 -18.13
CA THR A 49 -9.25 -14.55 -17.22
C THR A 49 -8.07 -14.42 -16.25
N ARG A 50 -7.63 -13.20 -16.00
CA ARG A 50 -6.57 -12.90 -15.04
C ARG A 50 -7.14 -12.08 -13.90
N LEU A 51 -6.74 -12.38 -12.68
CA LEU A 51 -7.00 -11.57 -11.49
C LEU A 51 -5.67 -11.02 -10.97
N ARG A 52 -5.48 -9.71 -11.04
CA ARG A 52 -4.29 -9.00 -10.52
C ARG A 52 -4.64 -8.40 -9.17
N ILE A 53 -3.93 -8.83 -8.13
CA ILE A 53 -4.22 -8.46 -6.74
C ILE A 53 -3.09 -7.61 -6.20
N GLY A 54 -3.43 -6.40 -5.76
CA GLY A 54 -2.53 -5.54 -4.99
C GLY A 54 -2.55 -5.91 -3.52
N PHE A 55 -1.37 -6.07 -2.91
CA PHE A 55 -1.23 -6.38 -1.50
C PHE A 55 -0.13 -5.54 -0.85
N GLN A 56 -0.16 -5.46 0.47
CA GLN A 56 0.86 -4.85 1.30
C GLN A 56 1.48 -5.93 2.19
N LYS A 57 2.63 -5.67 2.82
CA LYS A 57 3.22 -6.56 3.85
C LYS A 57 2.39 -6.54 5.16
N TYR A 58 1.10 -6.36 5.04
CA TYR A 58 0.11 -6.29 6.11
C TYR A 58 -1.24 -6.81 5.61
N GLY A 59 -2.10 -7.22 6.57
CA GLY A 59 -3.47 -7.66 6.30
C GLY A 59 -3.54 -9.09 5.76
N ASN A 60 -4.77 -9.51 5.47
CA ASN A 60 -5.06 -10.90 5.19
C ASN A 60 -4.63 -11.37 3.79
N PHE A 61 -4.42 -10.43 2.85
CA PHE A 61 -3.93 -10.79 1.51
C PHE A 61 -2.51 -11.35 1.50
N VAL A 62 -1.62 -10.91 2.39
CA VAL A 62 -0.28 -11.51 2.47
C VAL A 62 -0.34 -12.93 3.01
N VAL A 63 -1.28 -13.22 3.92
CA VAL A 63 -1.52 -14.59 4.43
C VAL A 63 -2.13 -15.47 3.33
N LEU A 64 -3.15 -14.98 2.62
CA LEU A 64 -3.79 -15.68 1.50
C LEU A 64 -2.77 -16.04 0.42
N LYS A 65 -1.91 -15.08 0.04
CA LYS A 65 -0.80 -15.29 -0.91
C LYS A 65 0.17 -16.37 -0.43
N ALA A 66 0.57 -16.33 0.85
CA ALA A 66 1.50 -17.32 1.42
C ALA A 66 0.93 -18.75 1.38
N ARG A 67 -0.39 -18.91 1.51
CA ARG A 67 -1.06 -20.21 1.48
C ARG A 67 -1.32 -20.74 0.07
N GLY A 68 -1.43 -19.90 -0.93
CA GLY A 68 -1.67 -20.28 -2.32
C GLY A 68 -2.99 -21.02 -2.56
N THR A 69 -3.98 -20.83 -1.68
CA THR A 69 -5.29 -21.52 -1.79
C THR A 69 -6.16 -20.87 -2.87
N LEU A 70 -6.08 -19.58 -3.04
CA LEU A 70 -6.82 -18.84 -4.06
C LEU A 70 -6.38 -19.25 -5.47
N GLU A 71 -5.08 -19.38 -5.71
CA GLU A 71 -4.54 -19.82 -7.01
C GLU A 71 -5.06 -21.22 -7.37
N LYS A 72 -5.06 -22.14 -6.41
CA LYS A 72 -5.59 -23.50 -6.60
C LYS A 72 -7.07 -23.48 -6.93
N ARG A 73 -7.87 -22.71 -6.20
CA ARG A 73 -9.32 -22.58 -6.42
C ARG A 73 -9.63 -21.99 -7.78
N LEU A 74 -8.97 -20.89 -8.15
CA LEU A 74 -9.23 -20.17 -9.38
C LEU A 74 -8.65 -20.85 -10.63
N ALA A 75 -7.58 -21.64 -10.50
CA ALA A 75 -7.03 -22.42 -11.61
C ALA A 75 -8.07 -23.37 -12.23
N SER A 76 -8.93 -24.00 -11.40
CA SER A 76 -10.03 -24.86 -11.88
C SER A 76 -11.09 -24.10 -12.69
N GLN A 77 -11.14 -22.76 -12.56
CA GLN A 77 -12.04 -21.87 -13.27
C GLN A 77 -11.36 -21.17 -14.48
N GLY A 78 -10.11 -21.57 -14.80
CA GLY A 78 -9.34 -20.96 -15.88
C GLY A 78 -8.88 -19.53 -15.59
N VAL A 79 -8.82 -19.12 -14.31
CA VAL A 79 -8.39 -17.80 -13.86
C VAL A 79 -6.97 -17.87 -13.30
N ALA A 80 -6.05 -17.09 -13.88
CA ALA A 80 -4.69 -16.94 -13.38
C ALA A 80 -4.61 -15.81 -12.36
N VAL A 81 -4.00 -16.04 -11.20
CA VAL A 81 -3.78 -15.04 -10.15
C VAL A 81 -2.39 -14.44 -10.27
N GLN A 82 -2.28 -13.12 -10.16
CA GLN A 82 -1.03 -12.38 -10.10
C GLN A 82 -1.04 -11.43 -8.92
N TRP A 83 0.02 -11.46 -8.10
CA TRP A 83 0.19 -10.59 -6.94
C TRP A 83 1.19 -9.48 -7.20
N LEU A 84 0.84 -8.24 -6.83
CA LEU A 84 1.70 -7.07 -6.89
C LEU A 84 1.80 -6.43 -5.51
N GLU A 85 3.04 -6.25 -5.02
CA GLU A 85 3.30 -5.64 -3.72
C GLU A 85 3.34 -4.10 -3.83
N PHE A 86 2.74 -3.44 -2.83
CA PHE A 86 2.75 -1.98 -2.69
C PHE A 86 3.19 -1.58 -1.28
N PRO A 87 3.88 -0.43 -1.12
CA PRO A 87 4.40 -0.01 0.18
C PRO A 87 3.30 0.48 1.14
N ALA A 88 2.17 0.97 0.60
CA ALA A 88 1.05 1.49 1.37
C ALA A 88 -0.23 1.58 0.53
N GLY A 89 -1.37 1.81 1.20
CA GLY A 89 -2.69 1.89 0.56
C GLY A 89 -2.84 2.96 -0.52
N PRO A 90 -2.38 4.21 -0.33
CA PRO A 90 -2.45 5.22 -1.38
C PRO A 90 -1.78 4.77 -2.68
N GLN A 91 -0.54 4.24 -2.63
CA GLN A 91 0.18 3.76 -3.80
C GLN A 91 -0.50 2.52 -4.43
N LEU A 92 -1.14 1.69 -3.61
CA LEU A 92 -1.92 0.56 -4.13
C LEU A 92 -3.11 1.07 -4.97
N LEU A 93 -3.82 2.10 -4.51
CA LEU A 93 -4.95 2.67 -5.26
C LEU A 93 -4.51 3.48 -6.49
N GLU A 94 -3.32 4.03 -6.51
CA GLU A 94 -2.68 4.53 -7.75
C GLU A 94 -2.48 3.38 -8.75
N GLY A 95 -2.02 2.22 -8.28
CA GLY A 95 -1.91 1.01 -9.10
C GLY A 95 -3.25 0.51 -9.64
N LEU A 96 -4.32 0.60 -8.85
CA LEU A 96 -5.69 0.29 -9.28
C LEU A 96 -6.15 1.26 -10.37
N ASN A 97 -5.93 2.56 -10.17
CA ASN A 97 -6.29 3.60 -11.14
C ASN A 97 -5.54 3.43 -12.47
N ALA A 98 -4.26 3.07 -12.40
CA ALA A 98 -3.45 2.80 -13.59
C ALA A 98 -3.80 1.48 -14.29
N GLY A 99 -4.71 0.68 -13.75
CA GLY A 99 -5.06 -0.64 -14.26
C GLY A 99 -3.95 -1.67 -14.10
N ALA A 100 -3.00 -1.47 -13.20
CA ALA A 100 -1.96 -2.44 -12.86
C ALA A 100 -2.51 -3.61 -12.05
N ILE A 101 -3.53 -3.35 -11.23
CA ILE A 101 -4.27 -4.34 -10.44
C ILE A 101 -5.78 -4.22 -10.65
N ASP A 102 -6.50 -5.28 -10.34
CA ASP A 102 -7.95 -5.37 -10.45
C ASP A 102 -8.64 -5.28 -9.09
N VAL A 103 -7.94 -5.75 -8.04
CA VAL A 103 -8.42 -5.82 -6.66
C VAL A 103 -7.29 -5.45 -5.71
N GLY A 104 -7.64 -4.89 -4.56
CA GLY A 104 -6.67 -4.64 -3.49
C GLY A 104 -7.32 -4.52 -2.11
N THR A 105 -6.47 -4.54 -1.08
CA THR A 105 -6.88 -4.27 0.30
C THR A 105 -6.15 -3.06 0.85
N VAL A 106 -6.89 -2.18 1.51
CA VAL A 106 -6.38 -0.93 2.07
C VAL A 106 -7.15 -0.59 3.36
N GLY A 107 -6.57 0.27 4.20
CA GLY A 107 -7.26 0.82 5.36
C GLY A 107 -8.41 1.77 4.96
N GLU A 108 -9.02 2.37 5.97
CA GLU A 108 -10.26 3.17 5.82
C GLU A 108 -10.08 4.51 5.10
N THR A 109 -8.89 5.09 5.09
CA THR A 109 -8.67 6.44 4.52
C THR A 109 -8.27 6.45 3.05
N PRO A 110 -7.42 5.54 2.54
CA PRO A 110 -6.99 5.57 1.14
C PRO A 110 -8.14 5.62 0.12
N PRO A 111 -9.28 4.91 0.31
CA PRO A 111 -10.41 4.98 -0.60
C PRO A 111 -10.98 6.39 -0.75
N ILE A 112 -10.98 7.16 0.33
CA ILE A 112 -11.51 8.53 0.34
C ILE A 112 -10.66 9.45 -0.53
N PHE A 113 -9.33 9.37 -0.40
CA PHE A 113 -8.42 10.14 -1.24
C PHE A 113 -8.46 9.71 -2.70
N ALA A 114 -8.54 8.41 -2.96
CA ALA A 114 -8.62 7.86 -4.31
C ALA A 114 -9.93 8.27 -5.01
N GLN A 115 -11.07 8.16 -4.32
CA GLN A 115 -12.37 8.57 -4.87
C GLN A 115 -12.41 10.07 -5.12
N ALA A 116 -11.84 10.89 -4.21
CA ALA A 116 -11.72 12.33 -4.40
C ALA A 116 -10.81 12.71 -5.60
N ALA A 117 -9.87 11.84 -5.96
CA ALA A 117 -9.03 11.96 -7.15
C ALA A 117 -9.67 11.35 -8.42
N GLY A 118 -10.91 10.85 -8.35
CA GLY A 118 -11.66 10.30 -9.48
C GLY A 118 -11.36 8.85 -9.83
N VAL A 119 -10.73 8.09 -8.94
CA VAL A 119 -10.47 6.65 -9.15
C VAL A 119 -11.80 5.88 -9.14
N ASP A 120 -12.04 5.07 -10.17
CA ASP A 120 -13.27 4.32 -10.34
C ASP A 120 -13.15 2.90 -9.78
N PHE A 121 -13.63 2.73 -8.55
CA PHE A 121 -13.64 1.46 -7.82
C PHE A 121 -14.98 1.21 -7.11
N VAL A 122 -15.15 0.00 -6.60
CA VAL A 122 -16.23 -0.38 -5.69
C VAL A 122 -15.68 -1.06 -4.45
N TYR A 123 -16.34 -0.83 -3.31
CA TYR A 123 -16.13 -1.61 -2.10
C TYR A 123 -16.79 -2.99 -2.28
N ILE A 124 -16.03 -4.06 -2.06
CA ILE A 124 -16.53 -5.44 -2.18
C ILE A 124 -16.62 -6.18 -0.84
N GLY A 125 -16.03 -5.62 0.22
CA GLY A 125 -16.07 -6.15 1.58
C GLY A 125 -15.18 -5.35 2.51
N ASN A 126 -15.26 -5.67 3.80
CA ASN A 126 -14.41 -5.08 4.84
C ASN A 126 -14.14 -6.10 5.96
N GLU A 127 -13.12 -5.82 6.76
CA GLU A 127 -12.80 -6.54 7.99
C GLU A 127 -13.46 -5.89 9.21
N PRO A 128 -13.54 -6.58 10.37
CA PRO A 128 -13.89 -5.95 11.64
C PRO A 128 -12.90 -4.83 12.01
N PRO A 129 -13.30 -3.88 12.87
CA PRO A 129 -12.41 -2.85 13.40
C PRO A 129 -11.19 -3.44 14.12
N ALA A 130 -10.02 -2.83 13.92
CA ALA A 130 -8.75 -3.19 14.53
C ALA A 130 -8.00 -1.95 15.06
N PRO A 131 -8.58 -1.17 15.98
CA PRO A 131 -8.08 0.14 16.39
C PRO A 131 -6.70 0.08 17.08
N GLN A 132 -6.33 -1.05 17.67
CA GLN A 132 -5.00 -1.23 18.28
C GLN A 132 -3.89 -1.46 17.25
N GLY A 133 -4.24 -1.75 15.99
CA GLY A 133 -3.28 -2.03 14.91
C GLY A 133 -2.61 -0.78 14.33
N GLU A 134 -2.86 0.41 14.88
CA GLU A 134 -2.20 1.65 14.49
C GLU A 134 -2.00 2.58 15.68
N ALA A 135 -0.93 3.38 15.65
CA ALA A 135 -0.60 4.25 16.77
C ALA A 135 0.27 5.45 16.37
N ILE A 136 0.30 6.45 17.25
CA ILE A 136 1.31 7.51 17.31
C ILE A 136 2.39 7.06 18.28
N VAL A 137 3.62 6.96 17.79
CA VAL A 137 4.77 6.51 18.59
C VAL A 137 5.86 7.56 18.67
N VAL A 138 6.61 7.52 19.77
CA VAL A 138 7.79 8.35 20.01
C VAL A 138 8.95 7.47 20.47
N LEU A 139 10.18 7.92 20.31
CA LEU A 139 11.35 7.20 20.82
C LEU A 139 11.30 7.07 22.36
N PRO A 140 11.95 6.05 22.95
CA PRO A 140 11.83 5.75 24.38
C PRO A 140 12.27 6.91 25.28
N ASP A 141 13.27 7.66 24.88
CA ASP A 141 13.84 8.82 25.58
C ASP A 141 13.18 10.17 25.21
N SER A 142 12.19 10.18 24.28
CA SER A 142 11.46 11.38 23.91
C SER A 142 10.78 12.01 25.14
N PRO A 143 10.83 13.33 25.30
CA PRO A 143 10.11 14.03 26.37
C PRO A 143 8.59 14.06 26.14
N ILE A 144 8.12 13.77 24.92
CA ILE A 144 6.70 13.76 24.54
C ILE A 144 6.01 12.57 25.23
N ARG A 145 4.94 12.85 26.01
CA ARG A 145 4.18 11.86 26.77
C ARG A 145 2.74 11.68 26.31
N ASN A 146 2.20 12.66 25.60
CA ASN A 146 0.81 12.68 25.11
C ASN A 146 0.71 13.49 23.82
N VAL A 147 -0.45 13.41 23.17
CA VAL A 147 -0.72 14.06 21.88
C VAL A 147 -0.69 15.59 21.98
N ALA A 148 -1.10 16.19 23.11
CA ALA A 148 -1.07 17.67 23.28
C ALA A 148 0.35 18.25 23.15
N GLN A 149 1.38 17.47 23.44
CA GLN A 149 2.77 17.87 23.32
C GLN A 149 3.33 17.78 21.88
N LEU A 150 2.51 17.38 20.91
CA LEU A 150 2.87 17.40 19.49
C LEU A 150 2.80 18.81 18.87
N ARG A 151 2.31 19.83 19.60
CA ARG A 151 2.30 21.22 19.12
C ARG A 151 3.68 21.67 18.67
N GLY A 152 3.79 22.12 17.41
CA GLY A 152 5.05 22.54 16.77
C GLY A 152 6.02 21.41 16.42
N LYS A 153 5.65 20.13 16.63
CA LYS A 153 6.51 18.98 16.40
C LYS A 153 6.42 18.45 14.99
N LYS A 154 7.51 17.85 14.51
CA LYS A 154 7.58 17.12 13.24
C LYS A 154 6.99 15.73 13.42
N VAL A 155 5.87 15.47 12.75
CA VAL A 155 5.14 14.19 12.83
C VAL A 155 5.19 13.50 11.48
N ALA A 156 5.87 12.35 11.41
CA ALA A 156 5.96 11.56 10.19
C ALA A 156 4.77 10.60 10.03
N PHE A 157 4.23 10.51 8.83
CA PHE A 157 3.19 9.53 8.46
C PHE A 157 3.01 9.48 6.93
N ASN A 158 2.31 8.46 6.46
CA ASN A 158 1.97 8.36 5.03
C ASN A 158 0.66 9.12 4.76
N LYS A 159 0.75 10.16 3.91
CA LYS A 159 -0.40 11.01 3.56
C LYS A 159 -1.51 10.20 2.89
N GLY A 160 -2.75 10.37 3.35
CA GLY A 160 -3.91 9.68 2.78
C GLY A 160 -4.04 8.21 3.21
N SER A 161 -3.17 7.70 4.10
CA SER A 161 -3.34 6.39 4.72
C SER A 161 -4.25 6.46 5.96
N ASN A 162 -4.64 5.30 6.51
CA ASN A 162 -5.46 5.22 7.72
C ASN A 162 -4.87 6.00 8.91
N VAL A 163 -3.55 5.94 9.11
CA VAL A 163 -2.90 6.70 10.20
C VAL A 163 -2.95 8.22 10.02
N HIS A 164 -3.24 8.71 8.82
CA HIS A 164 -3.53 10.14 8.63
C HIS A 164 -4.85 10.50 9.34
N TYR A 165 -5.88 9.64 9.25
CA TYR A 165 -7.14 9.85 9.96
C TYR A 165 -6.99 9.69 11.48
N LEU A 166 -6.24 8.67 11.94
CA LEU A 166 -5.88 8.54 13.36
C LEU A 166 -5.22 9.82 13.88
N LEU A 167 -4.23 10.36 13.17
CA LEU A 167 -3.54 11.58 13.58
C LEU A 167 -4.52 12.76 13.71
N VAL A 168 -5.38 12.98 12.71
CA VAL A 168 -6.40 14.04 12.76
C VAL A 168 -7.30 13.88 13.99
N LYS A 169 -7.83 12.67 14.21
CA LYS A 169 -8.74 12.42 15.33
C LYS A 169 -8.04 12.53 16.69
N ALA A 170 -6.78 12.10 16.79
CA ALA A 170 -6.00 12.24 18.01
C ALA A 170 -5.69 13.72 18.34
N LEU A 171 -5.36 14.52 17.32
CA LEU A 171 -5.14 15.96 17.49
C LEU A 171 -6.43 16.66 17.93
N GLU A 172 -7.56 16.40 17.28
CA GLU A 172 -8.88 16.94 17.66
C GLU A 172 -9.22 16.60 19.13
N HIS A 173 -9.02 15.33 19.52
CA HIS A 173 -9.27 14.87 20.88
C HIS A 173 -8.39 15.58 21.91
N ALA A 174 -7.15 15.93 21.52
CA ALA A 174 -6.20 16.67 22.38
C ALA A 174 -6.37 18.20 22.33
N GLY A 175 -7.39 18.73 21.63
CA GLY A 175 -7.60 20.17 21.47
C GLY A 175 -6.57 20.86 20.57
N LEU A 176 -5.98 20.13 19.63
CA LEU A 176 -5.04 20.65 18.65
C LEU A 176 -5.68 20.72 17.26
N ALA A 177 -5.36 21.78 16.52
CA ALA A 177 -5.62 21.83 15.09
C ALA A 177 -4.55 21.06 14.30
N TYR A 178 -4.90 20.57 13.12
CA TYR A 178 -3.94 19.93 12.22
C TYR A 178 -2.75 20.87 11.87
N ALA A 179 -2.99 22.18 11.78
CA ALA A 179 -1.97 23.19 11.54
C ALA A 179 -1.03 23.43 12.74
N ASP A 180 -1.34 22.90 13.92
CA ASP A 180 -0.48 23.03 15.10
C ASP A 180 0.75 22.11 15.07
N ILE A 181 0.82 21.17 14.13
CA ILE A 181 1.97 20.29 13.93
C ILE A 181 2.72 20.60 12.63
N GLN A 182 3.90 19.99 12.44
CA GLN A 182 4.63 19.98 11.19
C GLN A 182 4.50 18.60 10.54
N PRO A 183 3.56 18.37 9.60
CA PRO A 183 3.36 17.08 8.97
C PRO A 183 4.52 16.76 8.02
N ILE A 184 5.12 15.57 8.16
CA ILE A 184 6.18 15.07 7.31
C ILE A 184 5.66 13.81 6.58
N TYR A 185 5.43 13.96 5.28
CA TYR A 185 4.81 12.90 4.46
C TYR A 185 5.88 11.95 3.94
N LEU A 186 5.91 10.74 4.49
CA LEU A 186 6.91 9.71 4.16
C LEU A 186 6.24 8.35 3.97
N THR A 187 6.88 7.48 3.17
CA THR A 187 6.53 6.06 3.15
C THR A 187 6.89 5.40 4.48
N PRO A 188 6.33 4.23 4.83
CA PRO A 188 6.67 3.56 6.09
C PRO A 188 8.18 3.33 6.28
N ALA A 189 8.91 2.95 5.24
CA ALA A 189 10.34 2.70 5.30
C ALA A 189 11.14 4.00 5.55
N ASP A 190 10.82 5.06 4.81
CA ASP A 190 11.47 6.37 4.96
C ASP A 190 11.14 7.01 6.33
N ALA A 191 9.88 6.87 6.77
CA ALA A 191 9.45 7.35 8.08
C ALA A 191 10.19 6.63 9.22
N ARG A 192 10.39 5.30 9.10
CA ARG A 192 11.20 4.54 10.05
C ARG A 192 12.64 5.06 10.10
N ALA A 193 13.25 5.30 8.95
CA ALA A 193 14.61 5.84 8.88
C ALA A 193 14.70 7.23 9.52
N ALA A 194 13.78 8.15 9.18
CA ALA A 194 13.72 9.49 9.76
C ALA A 194 13.48 9.46 11.28
N PHE A 195 12.65 8.55 11.76
CA PHE A 195 12.35 8.34 13.18
C PHE A 195 13.58 7.87 13.97
N VAL A 196 14.29 6.85 13.46
CA VAL A 196 15.53 6.35 14.07
C VAL A 196 16.62 7.42 14.09
N GLN A 197 16.74 8.21 13.01
CA GLN A 197 17.71 9.31 12.91
C GLN A 197 17.29 10.56 13.69
N ARG A 198 16.15 10.56 14.39
CA ARG A 198 15.60 11.71 15.13
C ARG A 198 15.35 12.94 14.25
N SER A 199 15.14 12.77 12.96
CA SER A 199 14.77 13.83 12.03
C SER A 199 13.31 14.24 12.17
N VAL A 200 12.51 13.43 12.85
CA VAL A 200 11.12 13.67 13.25
C VAL A 200 10.92 13.35 14.73
N ASP A 201 9.92 14.00 15.35
CA ASP A 201 9.66 13.90 16.79
C ASP A 201 8.72 12.72 17.12
N ALA A 202 7.82 12.39 16.20
CA ALA A 202 6.85 11.31 16.33
C ALA A 202 6.61 10.64 14.97
N TRP A 203 6.15 9.39 15.03
CA TRP A 203 5.77 8.62 13.86
C TRP A 203 4.38 8.02 14.06
N VAL A 204 3.49 8.16 13.06
CA VAL A 204 2.17 7.53 13.06
C VAL A 204 2.21 6.37 12.08
N ILE A 205 1.94 5.17 12.59
CA ILE A 205 2.21 3.95 11.83
C ILE A 205 1.24 2.83 12.24
N TRP A 206 1.10 1.85 11.36
CA TRP A 206 0.29 0.65 11.53
C TRP A 206 1.16 -0.61 11.62
N ASP A 207 0.55 -1.72 12.05
CA ASP A 207 1.19 -3.03 12.09
C ASP A 207 1.50 -3.58 10.67
N PRO A 208 2.59 -4.33 10.49
CA PRO A 208 3.52 -4.81 11.53
C PRO A 208 4.64 -3.82 11.88
N TYR A 209 4.68 -2.65 11.23
CA TYR A 209 5.70 -1.64 11.52
C TYR A 209 5.56 -1.06 12.93
N LEU A 210 4.33 -0.96 13.45
CA LEU A 210 4.08 -0.55 14.84
C LEU A 210 4.72 -1.55 15.82
N ALA A 211 4.42 -2.83 15.68
CA ALA A 211 5.01 -3.87 16.52
C ALA A 211 6.53 -3.89 16.40
N ALA A 212 7.08 -3.69 15.20
CA ALA A 212 8.52 -3.57 15.00
C ALA A 212 9.12 -2.33 15.70
N ALA A 213 8.43 -1.19 15.67
CA ALA A 213 8.86 0.02 16.37
C ALA A 213 8.89 -0.19 17.89
N GLU A 214 7.85 -0.82 18.45
CA GLU A 214 7.78 -1.14 19.88
C GLU A 214 8.89 -2.12 20.31
N ARG A 215 9.06 -3.22 19.57
CA ARG A 215 9.95 -4.31 19.96
C ARG A 215 11.44 -4.07 19.65
N GLN A 216 11.72 -3.47 18.50
CA GLN A 216 13.09 -3.30 18.00
C GLN A 216 13.70 -1.95 18.40
N LEU A 217 12.86 -0.89 18.56
CA LEU A 217 13.30 0.45 18.86
C LEU A 217 12.92 0.89 20.29
N GLY A 218 12.13 0.09 21.00
CA GLY A 218 11.57 0.48 22.30
C GLY A 218 10.62 1.69 22.20
N ALA A 219 10.04 1.92 21.03
CA ALA A 219 9.15 3.05 20.82
C ALA A 219 7.94 3.00 21.76
N ARG A 220 7.54 4.16 22.28
CA ARG A 220 6.39 4.27 23.18
C ARG A 220 5.18 4.77 22.42
N VAL A 221 4.05 4.09 22.59
CA VAL A 221 2.76 4.54 22.11
C VAL A 221 2.27 5.71 22.99
N ILE A 222 1.86 6.82 22.37
CA ILE A 222 1.25 7.96 23.07
C ILE A 222 -0.24 8.10 22.75
N ALA A 223 -0.73 7.46 21.69
CA ALA A 223 -2.13 7.24 21.36
C ALA A 223 -2.23 6.11 20.34
N ASN A 224 -3.32 5.33 20.38
CA ASN A 224 -3.71 4.37 19.35
C ASN A 224 -5.12 4.71 18.83
N GLY A 225 -5.72 3.83 18.03
CA GLY A 225 -7.04 4.05 17.45
C GLY A 225 -8.22 3.88 18.43
N GLU A 226 -8.01 3.30 19.63
CA GLU A 226 -9.08 3.01 20.57
C GLU A 226 -9.81 4.27 21.00
N GLY A 227 -11.14 4.26 20.85
CA GLY A 227 -11.99 5.42 21.15
C GLY A 227 -11.87 6.57 20.13
N LEU A 228 -10.99 6.50 19.15
CA LEU A 228 -10.75 7.54 18.15
C LEU A 228 -11.20 7.14 16.75
N VAL A 229 -10.72 5.99 16.25
CA VAL A 229 -10.98 5.49 14.90
C VAL A 229 -11.19 3.98 14.91
N ARG A 230 -11.78 3.45 13.83
CA ARG A 230 -12.00 1.99 13.72
C ARG A 230 -10.79 1.23 13.19
N ASN A 231 -9.98 1.86 12.35
CA ASN A 231 -8.90 1.20 11.60
C ASN A 231 -9.43 -0.05 10.86
N THR A 232 -10.47 0.12 10.07
CA THR A 232 -11.10 -0.94 9.28
C THR A 232 -10.35 -1.14 7.98
N GLN A 233 -10.07 -2.40 7.60
CA GLN A 233 -9.57 -2.73 6.28
C GLN A 233 -10.72 -2.96 5.31
N TYR A 234 -10.53 -2.52 4.06
CA TYR A 234 -11.50 -2.65 2.98
C TYR A 234 -10.91 -3.42 1.80
N TYR A 235 -11.74 -4.25 1.20
CA TYR A 235 -11.46 -4.91 -0.07
C TYR A 235 -12.12 -4.09 -1.18
N LEU A 236 -11.33 -3.68 -2.16
CA LEU A 236 -11.75 -2.84 -3.28
C LEU A 236 -11.48 -3.53 -4.60
N ALA A 237 -12.36 -3.33 -5.57
CA ALA A 237 -12.17 -3.77 -6.94
C ALA A 237 -12.36 -2.61 -7.92
N ALA A 238 -11.61 -2.61 -9.02
CA ALA A 238 -11.91 -1.75 -10.15
C ALA A 238 -13.35 -2.03 -10.61
N ARG A 239 -14.19 -0.99 -10.73
CA ARG A 239 -15.63 -1.16 -11.06
C ARG A 239 -15.85 -2.02 -12.29
N LYS A 240 -15.05 -1.78 -13.35
CA LYS A 240 -15.14 -2.56 -14.59
C LYS A 240 -14.85 -4.04 -14.35
N TYR A 241 -13.85 -4.36 -13.51
CA TYR A 241 -13.53 -5.76 -13.18
C TYR A 241 -14.64 -6.40 -12.36
N ALA A 242 -15.16 -5.68 -11.36
CA ALA A 242 -16.25 -6.15 -10.52
C ALA A 242 -17.52 -6.48 -11.33
N ALA A 243 -17.87 -5.64 -12.29
CA ALA A 243 -19.01 -5.88 -13.18
C ALA A 243 -18.80 -7.10 -14.10
N ALA A 244 -17.57 -7.32 -14.58
CA ALA A 244 -17.26 -8.41 -15.52
C ALA A 244 -17.04 -9.77 -14.83
N HIS A 245 -16.55 -9.77 -13.58
CA HIS A 245 -16.08 -11.00 -12.90
C HIS A 245 -16.62 -11.15 -11.45
N PRO A 246 -17.93 -11.01 -11.21
CA PRO A 246 -18.49 -11.07 -9.84
C PRO A 246 -18.26 -12.41 -9.14
N GLN A 247 -18.18 -13.52 -9.92
CA GLN A 247 -17.93 -14.86 -9.39
C GLN A 247 -16.49 -15.00 -8.87
N VAL A 248 -15.51 -14.41 -9.58
CA VAL A 248 -14.09 -14.40 -9.18
C VAL A 248 -13.92 -13.64 -7.87
N LEU A 249 -14.59 -12.47 -7.75
CA LEU A 249 -14.55 -11.68 -6.52
C LEU A 249 -15.20 -12.40 -5.34
N ARG A 250 -16.29 -13.12 -5.57
CA ARG A 250 -16.91 -13.94 -4.52
C ARG A 250 -15.95 -15.04 -4.06
N ALA A 251 -15.33 -15.75 -5.01
CA ALA A 251 -14.35 -16.78 -4.69
C ALA A 251 -13.14 -16.21 -3.91
N LEU A 252 -12.69 -15.01 -4.26
CA LEU A 252 -11.63 -14.30 -3.52
C LEU A 252 -12.05 -14.03 -2.07
N LEU A 253 -13.23 -13.43 -1.86
CA LEU A 253 -13.69 -13.07 -0.51
C LEU A 253 -13.95 -14.32 0.36
N ASP A 254 -14.46 -15.41 -0.24
CA ASP A 254 -14.61 -16.70 0.46
C ASP A 254 -13.27 -17.26 0.93
N GLU A 255 -12.21 -17.19 0.08
CA GLU A 255 -10.87 -17.65 0.45
C GLU A 255 -10.23 -16.76 1.51
N VAL A 256 -10.43 -15.44 1.43
CA VAL A 256 -9.98 -14.51 2.48
C VAL A 256 -10.64 -14.89 3.81
N ASP A 257 -11.96 -15.04 3.84
CA ASP A 257 -12.69 -15.39 5.06
C ASP A 257 -12.26 -16.75 5.65
N ALA A 258 -11.97 -17.73 4.80
CA ALA A 258 -11.44 -19.02 5.23
C ALA A 258 -10.04 -18.91 5.84
N VAL A 259 -9.17 -18.09 5.21
CA VAL A 259 -7.81 -17.81 5.71
C VAL A 259 -7.86 -17.04 7.02
N ASP A 260 -8.75 -16.09 7.15
CA ASP A 260 -8.94 -15.28 8.37
C ASP A 260 -9.35 -16.14 9.56
N ARG A 261 -10.35 -17.02 9.38
CA ARG A 261 -10.74 -17.96 10.43
C ARG A 261 -9.57 -18.84 10.88
N TRP A 262 -8.79 -19.33 9.93
CA TRP A 262 -7.60 -20.11 10.26
C TRP A 262 -6.53 -19.26 10.96
N ALA A 263 -6.21 -18.07 10.45
CA ALA A 263 -5.15 -17.22 10.96
C ALA A 263 -5.41 -16.75 12.40
N ARG A 264 -6.65 -16.45 12.74
CA ARG A 264 -7.06 -16.08 14.10
C ARG A 264 -6.68 -17.14 15.12
N ASP A 265 -6.88 -18.43 14.77
CA ASP A 265 -6.70 -19.54 15.69
C ASP A 265 -5.27 -20.12 15.62
N HIS A 266 -4.44 -19.69 14.63
CA HIS A 266 -3.09 -20.21 14.37
C HIS A 266 -2.05 -19.10 14.24
N THR A 267 -2.16 -18.08 15.08
CA THR A 267 -1.26 -16.89 15.02
C THR A 267 0.23 -17.22 14.99
N PRO A 268 0.76 -18.17 15.80
CA PRO A 268 2.19 -18.53 15.73
C PRO A 268 2.59 -19.13 14.36
N ASP A 269 1.75 -19.98 13.79
CA ASP A 269 2.01 -20.60 12.49
C ASP A 269 2.00 -19.55 11.37
N VAL A 270 1.05 -18.62 11.42
CA VAL A 270 0.98 -17.48 10.48
C VAL A 270 2.23 -16.62 10.61
N ALA A 271 2.65 -16.28 11.83
CA ALA A 271 3.84 -15.48 12.09
C ALA A 271 5.10 -16.16 11.52
N ALA A 272 5.24 -17.47 11.72
CA ALA A 272 6.35 -18.24 11.18
C ALA A 272 6.36 -18.26 9.64
N GLN A 273 5.19 -18.41 9.00
CA GLN A 273 5.06 -18.37 7.54
C GLN A 273 5.36 -16.99 6.94
N LEU A 274 4.94 -15.93 7.62
CA LEU A 274 5.10 -14.57 7.12
C LEU A 274 6.50 -13.99 7.38
N SER A 275 7.21 -14.47 8.41
CA SER A 275 8.54 -13.95 8.82
C SER A 275 9.51 -13.79 7.64
N PRO A 276 9.77 -14.79 6.78
CA PRO A 276 10.68 -14.64 5.66
C PRO A 276 10.13 -13.73 4.54
N LEU A 277 8.82 -13.56 4.43
CA LEU A 277 8.17 -12.74 3.40
C LEU A 277 8.14 -11.26 3.76
N VAL A 278 7.90 -10.97 5.05
CA VAL A 278 7.77 -9.61 5.58
C VAL A 278 9.13 -9.05 6.00
N GLY A 279 10.07 -9.93 6.39
CA GLY A 279 11.40 -9.54 6.89
C GLY A 279 11.39 -9.10 8.35
N LEU A 280 10.44 -9.61 9.15
CA LEU A 280 10.33 -9.38 10.59
C LEU A 280 10.36 -10.74 11.33
N ASP A 281 10.85 -10.76 12.56
CA ASP A 281 10.84 -11.97 13.40
C ASP A 281 9.39 -12.39 13.75
N ALA A 282 9.19 -13.70 13.92
CA ALA A 282 7.88 -14.25 14.23
C ALA A 282 7.25 -13.67 15.51
N PRO A 283 7.98 -13.48 16.63
CA PRO A 283 7.41 -12.83 17.82
C PRO A 283 6.91 -11.40 17.59
N THR A 284 7.54 -10.63 16.67
CA THR A 284 7.06 -9.30 16.29
C THR A 284 5.78 -9.40 15.47
N LEU A 285 5.73 -10.34 14.53
CA LEU A 285 4.54 -10.59 13.73
C LEU A 285 3.35 -11.10 14.56
N GLU A 286 3.59 -11.93 15.58
CA GLU A 286 2.53 -12.36 16.49
C GLU A 286 1.85 -11.19 17.21
N VAL A 287 2.61 -10.18 17.62
CA VAL A 287 2.03 -8.97 18.24
C VAL A 287 1.10 -8.26 17.24
N ALA A 288 1.55 -8.07 16.01
CA ALA A 288 0.76 -7.45 14.96
C ALA A 288 -0.51 -8.26 14.63
N LEU A 289 -0.38 -9.59 14.48
CA LEU A 289 -1.49 -10.48 14.16
C LEU A 289 -2.56 -10.52 15.26
N LYS A 290 -2.19 -10.40 16.52
CA LYS A 290 -3.14 -10.33 17.67
C LYS A 290 -3.97 -9.05 17.67
N ARG A 291 -3.54 -8.00 16.97
CA ARG A 291 -4.25 -6.71 16.83
C ARG A 291 -5.08 -6.65 15.54
N ALA A 292 -4.94 -7.62 14.63
CA ALA A 292 -5.64 -7.62 13.35
C ALA A 292 -7.13 -7.93 13.50
N GLY A 293 -7.94 -7.40 12.57
CA GLY A 293 -9.33 -7.81 12.39
C GLY A 293 -9.40 -9.07 11.51
N TYR A 294 -10.24 -10.02 11.86
CA TYR A 294 -10.40 -11.27 11.13
C TYR A 294 -11.85 -11.50 10.73
N GLY A 295 -12.06 -11.93 9.51
CA GLY A 295 -13.35 -12.23 8.90
C GLY A 295 -13.80 -11.17 7.90
N VAL A 296 -14.45 -11.63 6.84
CA VAL A 296 -15.00 -10.77 5.79
C VAL A 296 -16.43 -10.38 6.14
N GLN A 297 -16.69 -9.09 6.13
CA GLN A 297 -18.01 -8.50 6.38
C GLN A 297 -18.53 -7.81 5.11
N PRO A 298 -19.86 -7.81 4.90
CA PRO A 298 -20.47 -7.09 3.79
C PRO A 298 -20.42 -5.57 4.04
N ILE A 299 -20.41 -4.81 2.95
CA ILE A 299 -20.55 -3.35 3.01
C ILE A 299 -22.00 -2.98 3.37
N THR A 300 -22.18 -2.44 4.55
CA THR A 300 -23.50 -2.00 5.08
C THR A 300 -23.67 -0.49 4.96
N ASP A 301 -24.88 0.00 5.18
CA ASP A 301 -25.14 1.45 5.26
C ASP A 301 -24.34 2.10 6.41
N ALA A 302 -24.16 1.40 7.52
CA ALA A 302 -23.32 1.86 8.63
C ALA A 302 -21.84 1.97 8.25
N THR A 303 -21.34 1.04 7.40
CA THR A 303 -19.99 1.09 6.85
C THR A 303 -19.82 2.32 5.93
N VAL A 304 -20.79 2.55 5.04
CA VAL A 304 -20.79 3.71 4.12
C VAL A 304 -20.88 5.02 4.91
N ALA A 305 -21.74 5.10 5.92
CA ALA A 305 -21.87 6.29 6.76
C ALA A 305 -20.58 6.60 7.54
N TYR A 306 -19.88 5.58 8.04
CA TYR A 306 -18.59 5.77 8.69
C TYR A 306 -17.53 6.31 7.70
N GLN A 307 -17.44 5.74 6.50
CA GLN A 307 -16.57 6.24 5.45
C GLN A 307 -16.92 7.67 5.02
N GLN A 308 -18.22 8.02 5.01
CA GLN A 308 -18.64 9.39 4.74
C GLN A 308 -18.12 10.37 5.82
N ASN A 309 -18.14 9.99 7.10
CA ASN A 309 -17.58 10.83 8.17
C ASN A 309 -16.07 11.08 7.97
N ILE A 310 -15.32 10.08 7.47
CA ILE A 310 -13.90 10.27 7.11
C ILE A 310 -13.78 11.28 5.96
N ALA A 311 -14.58 11.14 4.92
CA ALA A 311 -14.60 12.05 3.79
C ALA A 311 -14.93 13.50 4.21
N ASP A 312 -15.94 13.68 5.06
CA ASP A 312 -16.36 14.98 5.56
C ASP A 312 -15.27 15.64 6.42
N THR A 313 -14.57 14.85 7.24
CA THR A 313 -13.42 15.30 8.02
C THR A 313 -12.33 15.88 7.12
N PHE A 314 -11.87 15.11 6.12
CA PHE A 314 -10.83 15.56 5.21
C PHE A 314 -11.26 16.71 4.29
N SER A 315 -12.55 16.76 3.91
CA SER A 315 -13.13 17.89 3.17
C SER A 315 -13.12 19.18 4.01
N THR A 316 -13.52 19.09 5.28
CA THR A 316 -13.51 20.22 6.22
C THR A 316 -12.12 20.77 6.43
N LEU A 317 -11.12 19.89 6.53
CA LEU A 317 -9.70 20.24 6.64
C LEU A 317 -9.09 20.71 5.32
N LYS A 318 -9.83 20.68 4.21
CA LYS A 318 -9.35 21.02 2.85
C LYS A 318 -8.17 20.15 2.40
N LEU A 319 -8.13 18.90 2.89
CA LEU A 319 -7.12 17.92 2.53
C LEU A 319 -7.51 17.06 1.32
N ILE A 320 -8.81 17.11 0.95
CA ILE A 320 -9.35 16.62 -0.31
C ILE A 320 -10.14 17.73 -1.01
N PRO A 321 -10.23 17.73 -2.37
CA PRO A 321 -10.98 18.73 -3.10
C PRO A 321 -12.51 18.49 -2.95
N GLY A 322 -13.20 19.44 -2.30
CA GLY A 322 -14.65 19.49 -2.24
C GLY A 322 -15.32 18.38 -1.41
N LYS A 323 -16.65 18.31 -1.53
CA LYS A 323 -17.46 17.28 -0.90
C LYS A 323 -17.44 15.99 -1.74
N LEU A 324 -17.41 14.86 -1.06
CA LEU A 324 -17.39 13.53 -1.65
C LEU A 324 -18.66 12.76 -1.23
N THR A 325 -19.26 11.99 -2.14
CA THR A 325 -20.35 11.06 -1.83
C THR A 325 -19.82 9.63 -1.89
N VAL A 326 -19.53 9.06 -0.72
CA VAL A 326 -18.94 7.71 -0.62
C VAL A 326 -19.85 6.64 -1.19
N ALA A 327 -21.17 6.79 -1.04
CA ALA A 327 -22.15 5.81 -1.56
C ALA A 327 -22.06 5.54 -3.07
N SER A 328 -21.43 6.42 -3.87
CA SER A 328 -21.24 6.20 -5.31
C SER A 328 -20.21 5.09 -5.62
N ALA A 329 -19.41 4.69 -4.64
CA ALA A 329 -18.45 3.59 -4.74
C ALA A 329 -18.97 2.25 -4.13
N ARG A 330 -20.26 2.19 -3.80
CA ARG A 330 -20.91 0.95 -3.31
C ARG A 330 -21.30 0.01 -4.45
#